data_0a729aca810cc593c4305048b116fcdc
#
_entry.id   0a729aca810cc593c4305048b116fcdc
#
_cell.length_a   1.000
_cell.length_b   1.000
_cell.length_c   1.000
_cell.angle_alpha   90.00
_cell.angle_beta   90.00
_cell.angle_gamma   90.00
#
_symmetry.space_group_name_H-M   'P 1'
#
loop_
_entity.id
_entity.type
_entity.pdbx_description
1 polymer ?
#
loop_
_entity_poly.entity_id
_entity_poly.type
_entity_poly.pdbx_seq_one_letter_code
_entity_poly.pdbx_strand_id
1 'polypeptide(L)'
;MVDGVFTVAHLSDVWLGYRDKASLRKVAPDSLDGKAVPVRELDGYVAWDSAISGVIADGADAVVIAGDLFYEPHPSYRALAHALSGLRRLSDAGIPVYVIAGNRDSDAASGDVPYAMLAHQPDAGIYVHSEPYQTYQLLQEPNIVLHMVSHSMHDESTEVMKQVKPVADAINIFTTHGTVVDPDRKERIKLPDAIREKVISDIFLNAGWDVMMLGHLSERGYVGAPEDKVFYSGSLIRRGFSDSEGELGRGYTLWHIDLSSGAVSQELRSIPQRPQFDLEPIYAEGMDSSDLTEAIVGNLVGVEGVGGEPIVRQLVFGVAPSVLAGRDQVAIGRAAGFALSFSLVPRAVVRDEVSVGASGGDAGGGFGGVGSVVEWYDRWVGSGGSETLRGIGDPVLVDEVRVAAGEYIRRGEEVVLGRGLGS
;
A
#
# COMPACT_ATOMS: atom_id res chain seq x y z
N MET A 1 11.59 35.85 -21.17
CA MET A 1 11.08 34.48 -20.84
C MET A 1 12.32 33.69 -20.45
N VAL A 2 12.27 33.04 -19.33
CA VAL A 2 13.36 32.13 -18.88
C VAL A 2 13.17 30.84 -19.68
N ASP A 3 14.12 30.53 -20.55
CA ASP A 3 14.09 29.23 -21.25
C ASP A 3 14.64 28.16 -20.33
N GLY A 4 13.94 27.03 -20.25
CA GLY A 4 14.37 25.91 -19.45
C GLY A 4 13.21 25.05 -18.95
N VAL A 5 13.54 23.99 -18.25
CA VAL A 5 12.60 23.08 -17.60
C VAL A 5 12.97 23.00 -16.12
N PHE A 6 11.99 23.19 -15.24
CA PHE A 6 12.14 22.91 -13.81
C PHE A 6 11.58 21.51 -13.51
N THR A 7 12.39 20.66 -12.95
CA THR A 7 12.05 19.23 -12.75
C THR A 7 11.89 18.92 -11.26
N VAL A 8 10.73 18.41 -10.88
CA VAL A 8 10.44 17.95 -9.52
C VAL A 8 10.32 16.43 -9.49
N ALA A 9 11.13 15.78 -8.67
CA ALA A 9 10.98 14.34 -8.41
C ALA A 9 9.96 14.10 -7.30
N HIS A 10 8.96 13.28 -7.57
CA HIS A 10 7.88 12.93 -6.65
C HIS A 10 8.01 11.48 -6.20
N LEU A 11 8.16 11.29 -4.90
CA LEU A 11 8.20 10.01 -4.20
C LEU A 11 7.11 9.97 -3.14
N SER A 12 6.67 8.78 -2.76
CA SER A 12 5.82 8.56 -1.58
C SER A 12 5.97 7.13 -1.09
N ASP A 13 5.45 6.84 0.10
CA ASP A 13 5.31 5.46 0.59
C ASP A 13 6.63 4.67 0.46
N VAL A 14 7.72 5.31 0.88
CA VAL A 14 9.09 4.76 0.83
C VAL A 14 9.23 3.58 1.79
N TRP A 15 8.56 3.66 2.95
CA TRP A 15 8.45 2.64 3.97
C TRP A 15 9.78 2.07 4.44
N LEU A 16 10.76 2.92 4.71
CA LEU A 16 12.01 2.50 5.32
C LEU A 16 11.75 1.76 6.64
N GLY A 17 12.36 0.59 6.78
CA GLY A 17 12.15 -0.30 7.93
C GLY A 17 11.01 -1.30 7.75
N TYR A 18 10.35 -1.37 6.57
CA TYR A 18 9.33 -2.38 6.29
C TYR A 18 9.88 -3.80 6.46
N ARG A 19 9.12 -4.63 7.18
CA ARG A 19 9.43 -6.04 7.41
C ARG A 19 8.23 -6.88 7.03
N ASP A 20 8.44 -7.84 6.15
CA ASP A 20 7.42 -8.83 5.83
C ASP A 20 7.42 -9.92 6.92
N LYS A 21 6.26 -10.13 7.53
CA LYS A 21 6.07 -11.21 8.53
C LYS A 21 6.12 -12.60 7.90
N ALA A 22 5.83 -12.73 6.60
CA ALA A 22 5.87 -14.00 5.88
C ALA A 22 7.30 -14.44 5.53
N SER A 23 8.25 -13.50 5.46
CA SER A 23 9.65 -13.78 5.18
C SER A 23 10.56 -13.26 6.28
N LEU A 24 10.85 -14.13 7.25
CA LEU A 24 11.74 -13.82 8.37
C LEU A 24 13.21 -14.11 8.07
N ARG A 25 13.54 -14.56 6.84
CA ARG A 25 14.93 -14.82 6.46
C ARG A 25 15.75 -13.55 6.56
N LYS A 26 16.93 -13.68 7.17
CA LYS A 26 17.89 -12.58 7.32
C LYS A 26 19.12 -12.85 6.46
N VAL A 27 19.68 -11.79 5.94
CA VAL A 27 20.97 -11.75 5.24
C VAL A 27 21.90 -10.78 5.94
N ALA A 28 23.19 -10.99 5.77
CA ALA A 28 24.21 -10.12 6.35
C ALA A 28 25.07 -9.56 5.21
N PRO A 29 24.57 -8.51 4.48
CA PRO A 29 25.33 -7.92 3.38
C PRO A 29 26.53 -7.14 3.88
N ASP A 30 27.60 -7.13 3.13
CA ASP A 30 28.84 -6.40 3.44
C ASP A 30 28.58 -4.89 3.60
N SER A 31 27.64 -4.35 2.82
CA SER A 31 27.20 -2.94 2.87
C SER A 31 26.63 -2.52 4.23
N LEU A 32 26.33 -3.48 5.12
CA LEU A 32 25.81 -3.25 6.47
C LEU A 32 26.74 -3.84 7.55
N ASP A 33 28.05 -3.86 7.35
CA ASP A 33 29.06 -4.41 8.24
C ASP A 33 28.78 -5.87 8.66
N GLY A 34 28.18 -6.65 7.75
CA GLY A 34 27.79 -8.03 8.00
C GLY A 34 26.66 -8.22 9.03
N LYS A 35 25.95 -7.15 9.44
CA LYS A 35 24.83 -7.26 10.38
C LYS A 35 23.62 -7.88 9.71
N ALA A 36 23.03 -8.87 10.39
CA ALA A 36 21.85 -9.58 9.88
C ALA A 36 20.63 -8.67 9.79
N VAL A 37 20.02 -8.61 8.59
CA VAL A 37 18.85 -7.80 8.27
C VAL A 37 17.78 -8.70 7.63
N PRO A 38 16.48 -8.52 7.94
CA PRO A 38 15.43 -9.17 7.18
C PRO A 38 15.54 -8.82 5.70
N VAL A 39 15.39 -9.81 4.80
CA VAL A 39 15.59 -9.59 3.37
C VAL A 39 14.67 -8.51 2.82
N ARG A 40 13.40 -8.48 3.26
CA ARG A 40 12.42 -7.48 2.80
C ARG A 40 12.73 -6.06 3.32
N GLU A 41 13.35 -5.94 4.49
CA GLU A 41 13.84 -4.65 4.99
C GLU A 41 15.01 -4.16 4.12
N LEU A 42 15.91 -5.08 3.71
CA LEU A 42 16.99 -4.76 2.78
C LEU A 42 16.48 -4.33 1.40
N ASP A 43 15.43 -4.98 0.87
CA ASP A 43 14.82 -4.57 -0.40
C ASP A 43 14.38 -3.09 -0.36
N GLY A 44 13.80 -2.65 0.77
CA GLY A 44 13.42 -1.24 0.97
C GLY A 44 14.62 -0.28 0.94
N TYR A 45 15.74 -0.67 1.55
CA TYR A 45 16.96 0.15 1.53
C TYR A 45 17.58 0.21 0.14
N VAL A 46 17.61 -0.89 -0.59
CA VAL A 46 18.10 -0.93 -1.98
C VAL A 46 17.21 -0.10 -2.90
N ALA A 47 15.88 -0.16 -2.72
CA ALA A 47 14.93 0.63 -3.48
C ALA A 47 15.13 2.15 -3.22
N TRP A 48 15.29 2.54 -1.97
CA TRP A 48 15.59 3.92 -1.58
C TRP A 48 16.89 4.42 -2.20
N ASP A 49 17.99 3.67 -2.04
CA ASP A 49 19.29 4.04 -2.60
C ASP A 49 19.26 4.14 -4.14
N SER A 50 18.49 3.27 -4.80
CA SER A 50 18.30 3.30 -6.24
C SER A 50 17.49 4.53 -6.67
N ALA A 51 16.42 4.87 -5.96
CA ALA A 51 15.61 6.05 -6.24
C ALA A 51 16.42 7.35 -6.08
N ILE A 52 17.17 7.48 -4.96
CA ILE A 52 18.01 8.66 -4.72
C ILE A 52 19.11 8.79 -5.78
N SER A 53 19.76 7.67 -6.15
CA SER A 53 20.77 7.68 -7.22
C SER A 53 20.18 8.10 -8.56
N GLY A 54 18.97 7.60 -8.87
CA GLY A 54 18.26 7.95 -10.10
C GLY A 54 17.87 9.43 -10.13
N VAL A 55 17.26 9.94 -9.05
CA VAL A 55 16.89 11.37 -8.93
C VAL A 55 18.08 12.32 -9.15
N ILE A 56 19.24 11.97 -8.55
CA ILE A 56 20.47 12.75 -8.74
C ILE A 56 20.95 12.68 -10.18
N ALA A 57 20.94 11.47 -10.79
CA ALA A 57 21.38 11.26 -12.17
C ALA A 57 20.46 11.94 -13.20
N ASP A 58 19.14 12.00 -12.92
CA ASP A 58 18.17 12.70 -13.75
C ASP A 58 18.25 14.25 -13.60
N GLY A 59 19.00 14.74 -12.62
CA GLY A 59 19.22 16.18 -12.42
C GLY A 59 17.95 16.91 -12.01
N ALA A 60 17.16 16.35 -11.09
CA ALA A 60 15.97 17.03 -10.57
C ALA A 60 16.37 18.32 -9.83
N ASP A 61 15.55 19.36 -9.97
CA ASP A 61 15.75 20.65 -9.28
C ASP A 61 15.20 20.63 -7.84
N ALA A 62 14.25 19.74 -7.55
CA ALA A 62 13.68 19.56 -6.23
C ALA A 62 13.14 18.13 -6.06
N VAL A 63 13.00 17.68 -4.81
CA VAL A 63 12.36 16.41 -4.45
C VAL A 63 11.19 16.68 -3.52
N VAL A 64 10.05 16.07 -3.80
CA VAL A 64 8.87 16.02 -2.93
C VAL A 64 8.64 14.58 -2.48
N ILE A 65 8.61 14.36 -1.16
CA ILE A 65 8.23 13.08 -0.56
C ILE A 65 6.85 13.26 0.07
N ALA A 66 5.84 12.71 -0.58
CA ALA A 66 4.44 12.87 -0.20
C ALA A 66 4.00 11.88 0.90
N GLY A 67 4.77 11.84 1.99
CA GLY A 67 4.49 11.08 3.22
C GLY A 67 4.97 9.63 3.18
N ASP A 68 4.90 9.00 4.36
CA ASP A 68 5.27 7.61 4.62
C ASP A 68 6.72 7.29 4.23
N LEU A 69 7.66 8.16 4.63
CA LEU A 69 9.10 7.89 4.50
C LEU A 69 9.49 6.66 5.32
N PHE A 70 8.89 6.49 6.49
CA PHE A 70 9.08 5.32 7.35
C PHE A 70 7.84 4.43 7.39
N TYR A 71 8.06 3.15 7.68
CA TYR A 71 6.97 2.17 7.79
C TYR A 71 6.21 2.26 9.13
N GLU A 72 6.84 2.77 10.16
CA GLU A 72 6.31 2.88 11.53
C GLU A 72 6.74 4.21 12.18
N PRO A 73 5.95 4.74 13.13
CA PRO A 73 6.25 6.00 13.81
C PRO A 73 7.57 5.97 14.60
N HIS A 74 8.00 4.78 15.00
CA HIS A 74 9.25 4.56 15.72
C HIS A 74 10.22 3.72 14.90
N PRO A 75 10.84 4.30 13.86
CA PRO A 75 11.73 3.57 12.97
C PRO A 75 12.98 3.09 13.70
N SER A 76 13.52 1.96 13.25
CA SER A 76 14.80 1.48 13.75
C SER A 76 15.92 2.49 13.42
N TYR A 77 17.00 2.50 14.25
CA TYR A 77 18.18 3.33 13.96
C TYR A 77 18.78 3.06 12.58
N ARG A 78 18.60 1.85 12.03
CA ARG A 78 19.05 1.51 10.69
C ARG A 78 18.17 2.21 9.64
N ALA A 79 16.86 2.19 9.79
CA ALA A 79 15.95 2.91 8.90
C ALA A 79 16.25 4.42 8.90
N LEU A 80 16.48 5.00 10.08
CA LEU A 80 16.91 6.39 10.24
C LEU A 80 18.24 6.67 9.52
N ALA A 81 19.23 5.77 9.68
CA ALA A 81 20.53 5.95 9.03
C ALA A 81 20.44 5.92 7.50
N HIS A 82 19.59 5.03 6.92
CA HIS A 82 19.36 4.99 5.47
C HIS A 82 18.61 6.24 4.98
N ALA A 83 17.58 6.70 5.71
CA ALA A 83 16.90 7.94 5.40
C ALA A 83 17.87 9.14 5.36
N LEU A 84 18.64 9.31 6.44
CA LEU A 84 19.65 10.38 6.57
C LEU A 84 20.70 10.31 5.45
N SER A 85 21.19 9.12 5.13
CA SER A 85 22.17 8.93 4.05
C SER A 85 21.62 9.37 2.71
N GLY A 86 20.39 8.99 2.35
CA GLY A 86 19.76 9.39 1.10
C GLY A 86 19.48 10.90 1.04
N LEU A 87 18.90 11.46 2.11
CA LEU A 87 18.62 12.90 2.19
C LEU A 87 19.91 13.73 2.10
N ARG A 88 20.97 13.28 2.76
CA ARG A 88 22.28 13.95 2.68
C ARG A 88 22.86 13.91 1.27
N ARG A 89 22.75 12.80 0.55
CA ARG A 89 23.20 12.69 -0.84
C ARG A 89 22.48 13.69 -1.75
N LEU A 90 21.17 13.89 -1.57
CA LEU A 90 20.42 14.92 -2.28
C LEU A 90 20.90 16.33 -1.92
N SER A 91 21.09 16.60 -0.64
CA SER A 91 21.64 17.86 -0.15
C SER A 91 23.03 18.14 -0.71
N ASP A 92 23.94 17.15 -0.70
CA ASP A 92 25.30 17.26 -1.24
C ASP A 92 25.29 17.50 -2.77
N ALA A 93 24.23 17.05 -3.47
CA ALA A 93 23.99 17.32 -4.87
C ALA A 93 23.32 18.71 -5.11
N GLY A 94 23.01 19.46 -4.07
CA GLY A 94 22.33 20.74 -4.15
C GLY A 94 20.83 20.65 -4.46
N ILE A 95 20.21 19.48 -4.28
CA ILE A 95 18.81 19.24 -4.57
C ILE A 95 17.99 19.38 -3.28
N PRO A 96 17.14 20.41 -3.13
CA PRO A 96 16.29 20.59 -1.96
C PRO A 96 15.22 19.50 -1.88
N VAL A 97 14.93 19.07 -0.64
CA VAL A 97 13.97 17.99 -0.36
C VAL A 97 12.86 18.49 0.53
N TYR A 98 11.64 18.26 0.11
CA TYR A 98 10.41 18.64 0.82
C TYR A 98 9.67 17.38 1.23
N VAL A 99 9.48 17.17 2.52
CA VAL A 99 8.88 15.95 3.09
C VAL A 99 7.67 16.32 3.94
N ILE A 100 6.51 15.75 3.62
CA ILE A 100 5.32 15.83 4.49
C ILE A 100 5.19 14.56 5.32
N ALA A 101 4.53 14.68 6.48
CA ALA A 101 4.17 13.52 7.29
C ALA A 101 3.00 12.74 6.67
N GLY A 102 3.17 11.42 6.54
CA GLY A 102 2.09 10.49 6.24
C GLY A 102 1.46 9.91 7.52
N ASN A 103 0.54 8.96 7.36
CA ASN A 103 -0.13 8.32 8.49
C ASN A 103 0.77 7.33 9.26
N ARG A 104 1.82 6.81 8.61
CA ARG A 104 2.79 5.89 9.24
C ARG A 104 3.95 6.60 9.89
N ASP A 105 4.25 7.81 9.44
CA ASP A 105 5.34 8.63 9.96
C ASP A 105 4.97 9.34 11.26
N SER A 106 3.68 9.43 11.60
CA SER A 106 3.18 10.18 12.74
C SER A 106 2.76 9.23 13.86
N ASP A 107 3.18 9.53 15.09
CA ASP A 107 2.57 8.93 16.26
C ASP A 107 1.25 9.64 16.56
N ALA A 108 0.15 8.92 16.42
CA ALA A 108 -1.19 9.48 16.66
C ALA A 108 -1.40 9.95 18.12
N ALA A 109 -0.59 9.45 19.07
CA ALA A 109 -0.71 9.80 20.48
C ALA A 109 0.06 11.08 20.85
N SER A 110 1.26 11.27 20.28
CA SER A 110 2.12 12.42 20.59
C SER A 110 2.15 13.49 19.51
N GLY A 111 1.75 13.15 18.28
CA GLY A 111 1.95 14.00 17.09
C GLY A 111 3.41 14.08 16.64
N ASP A 112 4.31 13.34 17.29
CA ASP A 112 5.72 13.34 16.93
C ASP A 112 5.96 12.67 15.58
N VAL A 113 6.91 13.21 14.82
CA VAL A 113 7.40 12.64 13.58
C VAL A 113 8.86 12.22 13.73
N PRO A 114 9.25 11.02 13.27
CA PRO A 114 10.61 10.51 13.50
C PRO A 114 11.70 11.34 12.86
N TYR A 115 11.37 12.15 11.85
CA TYR A 115 12.31 13.01 11.18
C TYR A 115 12.28 14.48 11.64
N ALA A 116 11.58 14.79 12.74
CA ALA A 116 11.69 16.12 13.36
C ALA A 116 13.15 16.50 13.67
N MET A 117 14.01 15.50 13.95
CA MET A 117 15.45 15.69 14.06
C MET A 117 16.11 16.23 12.78
N LEU A 118 15.52 15.94 11.61
CA LEU A 118 16.02 16.43 10.31
C LEU A 118 15.61 17.87 10.04
N ALA A 119 14.48 18.31 10.60
CA ALA A 119 13.99 19.68 10.48
C ALA A 119 14.92 20.72 11.13
N HIS A 120 15.83 20.31 12.00
CA HIS A 120 16.83 21.16 12.62
C HIS A 120 18.13 21.31 11.81
N GLN A 121 18.14 20.90 10.53
CA GLN A 121 19.27 21.10 9.62
C GLN A 121 18.88 22.01 8.43
N PRO A 122 18.49 23.28 8.68
CA PRO A 122 18.01 24.19 7.62
C PRO A 122 19.08 24.48 6.55
N ASP A 123 20.36 24.42 6.90
CA ASP A 123 21.47 24.65 5.97
C ASP A 123 21.66 23.49 4.96
N ALA A 124 20.97 22.37 5.18
CA ALA A 124 21.07 21.19 4.31
C ALA A 124 20.03 21.15 3.18
N GLY A 125 19.18 22.16 3.03
CA GLY A 125 18.10 22.16 2.03
C GLY A 125 17.03 21.08 2.26
N ILE A 126 16.88 20.59 3.51
CA ILE A 126 15.90 19.56 3.86
C ILE A 126 14.79 20.22 4.68
N TYR A 127 13.59 20.23 4.09
CA TYR A 127 12.39 20.84 4.65
C TYR A 127 11.39 19.76 5.03
N VAL A 128 11.29 19.46 6.32
CA VAL A 128 10.37 18.47 6.86
C VAL A 128 9.19 19.19 7.50
N HIS A 129 7.99 18.73 7.15
CA HIS A 129 6.77 19.40 7.54
C HIS A 129 5.76 18.42 8.20
N SER A 130 5.46 18.69 9.47
CA SER A 130 4.45 17.97 10.27
C SER A 130 3.22 18.82 10.56
N GLU A 131 3.32 20.15 10.44
CA GLU A 131 2.18 21.05 10.62
C GLU A 131 1.11 20.81 9.55
N PRO A 132 -0.16 21.16 9.78
CA PRO A 132 -1.22 20.93 8.80
C PRO A 132 -0.95 21.52 7.41
N TYR A 133 -0.38 22.71 7.34
CA TYR A 133 -0.12 23.39 6.06
C TYR A 133 1.09 24.29 6.09
N GLN A 134 1.88 24.27 5.01
CA GLN A 134 3.04 25.13 4.76
C GLN A 134 3.21 25.34 3.25
N THR A 135 3.75 26.50 2.86
CA THR A 135 4.14 26.78 1.46
C THR A 135 5.64 27.03 1.35
N TYR A 136 6.19 26.63 0.21
CA TYR A 136 7.57 26.92 -0.17
C TYR A 136 7.63 27.47 -1.59
N GLN A 137 8.40 28.53 -1.79
CA GLN A 137 8.71 29.03 -3.12
C GLN A 137 9.88 28.24 -3.69
N LEU A 138 9.62 27.44 -4.72
CA LEU A 138 10.65 26.61 -5.37
C LEU A 138 11.47 27.42 -6.38
N LEU A 139 10.80 28.34 -7.09
CA LEU A 139 11.43 29.23 -8.06
C LEU A 139 10.70 30.58 -8.02
N GLN A 140 11.42 31.68 -8.26
CA GLN A 140 10.85 33.05 -8.25
C GLN A 140 10.32 33.49 -9.61
N GLU A 141 11.04 33.15 -10.67
CA GLU A 141 10.68 33.55 -12.04
C GLU A 141 10.89 32.38 -13.02
N PRO A 142 9.80 31.75 -13.54
CA PRO A 142 8.42 31.98 -13.15
C PRO A 142 8.17 31.57 -11.69
N ASN A 143 7.13 32.14 -11.09
CA ASN A 143 6.80 31.81 -9.71
C ASN A 143 6.26 30.37 -9.60
N ILE A 144 7.01 29.50 -8.93
CA ILE A 144 6.60 28.10 -8.66
C ILE A 144 6.46 27.92 -7.16
N VAL A 145 5.28 27.58 -6.69
CA VAL A 145 4.94 27.43 -5.28
C VAL A 145 4.53 25.98 -4.97
N LEU A 146 5.17 25.41 -3.98
CA LEU A 146 4.80 24.11 -3.42
C LEU A 146 3.92 24.32 -2.18
N HIS A 147 2.73 23.74 -2.20
CA HIS A 147 1.79 23.68 -1.09
C HIS A 147 1.87 22.32 -0.42
N MET A 148 2.43 22.29 0.79
CA MET A 148 2.61 21.09 1.58
C MET A 148 1.48 20.95 2.60
N VAL A 149 0.68 19.91 2.44
CA VAL A 149 -0.48 19.59 3.28
C VAL A 149 -0.24 18.21 3.91
N SER A 150 0.04 18.20 5.20
CA SER A 150 0.31 16.94 5.91
C SER A 150 -0.98 16.13 6.11
N HIS A 151 -0.81 14.83 6.44
CA HIS A 151 -1.95 13.93 6.72
C HIS A 151 -2.87 14.46 7.84
N SER A 152 -2.35 15.22 8.81
CA SER A 152 -3.13 15.80 9.91
C SER A 152 -4.16 16.83 9.45
N MET A 153 -3.93 17.53 8.31
CA MET A 153 -4.86 18.50 7.76
C MET A 153 -6.25 17.91 7.47
N HIS A 154 -6.33 16.63 7.17
CA HIS A 154 -7.61 15.98 6.84
C HIS A 154 -8.54 15.82 8.05
N ASP A 155 -8.05 16.10 9.27
CA ASP A 155 -8.86 16.17 10.51
C ASP A 155 -9.30 17.60 10.82
N GLU A 156 -8.79 18.60 10.10
CA GLU A 156 -9.09 19.99 10.36
C GLU A 156 -10.50 20.38 9.91
N SER A 157 -10.99 21.47 10.46
CA SER A 157 -12.31 21.99 10.07
C SER A 157 -12.30 22.49 8.62
N THR A 158 -13.47 22.47 7.98
CA THR A 158 -13.68 23.01 6.64
C THR A 158 -13.18 24.46 6.49
N GLU A 159 -13.30 25.27 7.55
CA GLU A 159 -12.85 26.67 7.52
C GLU A 159 -11.32 26.79 7.49
N VAL A 160 -10.60 25.89 8.14
CA VAL A 160 -9.13 25.79 8.06
C VAL A 160 -8.71 25.31 6.67
N MET A 161 -9.35 24.25 6.16
CA MET A 161 -9.06 23.72 4.83
C MET A 161 -9.25 24.75 3.71
N LYS A 162 -10.26 25.61 3.79
CA LYS A 162 -10.51 26.69 2.81
C LYS A 162 -9.43 27.78 2.77
N GLN A 163 -8.53 27.83 3.76
CA GLN A 163 -7.41 28.76 3.75
C GLN A 163 -6.29 28.32 2.81
N VAL A 164 -6.24 27.02 2.49
CA VAL A 164 -5.29 26.44 1.54
C VAL A 164 -5.77 26.72 0.11
N LYS A 165 -5.09 27.65 -0.57
CA LYS A 165 -5.49 28.11 -1.91
C LYS A 165 -4.28 28.28 -2.81
N PRO A 166 -4.43 28.09 -4.12
CA PRO A 166 -3.42 28.46 -5.10
C PRO A 166 -3.03 29.93 -4.98
N VAL A 167 -1.75 30.21 -5.18
CA VAL A 167 -1.22 31.57 -5.28
C VAL A 167 -1.47 32.09 -6.69
N ALA A 168 -2.02 33.32 -6.78
CA ALA A 168 -2.27 33.95 -8.08
C ALA A 168 -0.94 34.19 -8.84
N ASP A 169 -0.99 34.08 -10.16
CA ASP A 169 0.15 34.29 -11.05
C ASP A 169 1.36 33.38 -10.71
N ALA A 170 1.10 32.18 -10.23
CA ALA A 170 2.09 31.17 -9.92
C ALA A 170 1.71 29.81 -10.49
N ILE A 171 2.69 28.96 -10.70
CA ILE A 171 2.49 27.53 -10.94
C ILE A 171 2.41 26.87 -9.56
N ASN A 172 1.26 26.28 -9.24
CA ASN A 172 0.94 25.76 -7.92
C ASN A 172 1.03 24.24 -7.89
N ILE A 173 2.01 23.72 -7.19
CA ILE A 173 2.17 22.29 -6.92
C ILE A 173 1.57 22.02 -5.55
N PHE A 174 0.60 21.10 -5.49
CA PHE A 174 -0.01 20.66 -4.24
C PHE A 174 0.48 19.26 -3.88
N THR A 175 0.88 19.03 -2.63
CA THR A 175 1.21 17.68 -2.15
C THR A 175 0.47 17.36 -0.86
N THR A 176 -0.06 16.14 -0.78
CA THR A 176 -0.70 15.64 0.43
C THR A 176 -0.64 14.11 0.50
N HIS A 177 -0.99 13.57 1.68
CA HIS A 177 -1.01 12.14 1.96
C HIS A 177 -2.41 11.72 2.44
N GLY A 178 -3.15 11.02 1.60
CA GLY A 178 -4.52 10.58 1.90
C GLY A 178 -5.19 9.92 0.68
N THR A 179 -6.42 9.46 0.86
CA THR A 179 -7.20 8.74 -0.17
C THR A 179 -8.12 9.70 -0.93
N VAL A 180 -8.04 9.70 -2.25
CA VAL A 180 -9.08 10.30 -3.10
C VAL A 180 -10.17 9.24 -3.34
N VAL A 181 -11.41 9.58 -3.00
CA VAL A 181 -12.57 8.74 -3.33
C VAL A 181 -12.98 9.06 -4.77
N ASP A 182 -12.50 8.24 -5.70
CA ASP A 182 -12.91 8.30 -7.10
C ASP A 182 -14.18 7.45 -7.27
N PRO A 183 -15.32 8.03 -7.66
CA PRO A 183 -16.57 7.30 -7.90
C PRO A 183 -16.42 6.16 -8.90
N ASP A 184 -15.55 6.33 -9.89
CA ASP A 184 -15.33 5.34 -10.96
C ASP A 184 -14.36 4.22 -10.53
N ARG A 185 -13.60 4.44 -9.45
CA ARG A 185 -12.67 3.46 -8.87
C ARG A 185 -13.19 2.72 -7.64
N LYS A 186 -14.43 2.96 -7.21
CA LYS A 186 -15.04 2.34 -6.00
C LYS A 186 -14.91 0.81 -5.95
N GLU A 187 -14.85 0.15 -7.09
CA GLU A 187 -14.66 -1.31 -7.15
C GLU A 187 -13.18 -1.75 -7.03
N ARG A 188 -12.22 -0.86 -7.31
CA ARG A 188 -10.78 -1.18 -7.26
C ARG A 188 -10.13 -0.86 -5.92
N ILE A 189 -10.62 0.15 -5.22
CA ILE A 189 -10.15 0.49 -3.88
C ILE A 189 -10.97 -0.34 -2.89
N LYS A 190 -10.55 -1.57 -2.62
CA LYS A 190 -10.97 -2.24 -1.38
C LYS A 190 -10.30 -1.48 -0.25
N LEU A 191 -11.04 -0.51 0.31
CA LEU A 191 -10.62 0.21 1.51
C LEU A 191 -10.42 -0.83 2.63
N PRO A 192 -9.18 -1.16 3.01
CA PRO A 192 -8.96 -1.99 4.18
C PRO A 192 -9.32 -1.10 5.37
N ASP A 193 -10.31 -1.51 6.16
CA ASP A 193 -10.72 -0.88 7.41
C ASP A 193 -10.93 0.64 7.34
N ALA A 194 -12.10 1.03 6.87
CA ALA A 194 -12.58 2.41 6.70
C ALA A 194 -12.47 3.32 7.97
N ILE A 195 -11.91 2.84 9.08
CA ILE A 195 -11.86 3.53 10.38
C ILE A 195 -10.61 4.41 10.52
N ARG A 196 -9.58 4.25 9.65
CA ARG A 196 -8.32 5.01 9.75
C ARG A 196 -7.90 5.73 8.48
N GLU A 197 -8.65 5.62 7.41
CA GLU A 197 -8.29 6.26 6.15
C GLU A 197 -8.87 7.67 6.09
N LYS A 198 -7.97 8.64 5.94
CA LYS A 198 -8.38 10.03 5.75
C LYS A 198 -8.58 10.29 4.28
N VAL A 199 -9.78 10.79 3.98
CA VAL A 199 -10.19 11.16 2.63
C VAL A 199 -9.73 12.59 2.34
N ILE A 200 -9.09 12.78 1.19
CA ILE A 200 -8.73 14.11 0.71
C ILE A 200 -10.02 14.86 0.36
N SER A 201 -10.21 16.01 0.98
CA SER A 201 -11.41 16.81 0.81
C SER A 201 -11.55 17.34 -0.62
N ASP A 202 -12.80 17.37 -1.13
CA ASP A 202 -13.16 18.02 -2.40
C ASP A 202 -12.74 19.51 -2.45
N ILE A 203 -12.57 20.16 -1.29
CA ILE A 203 -12.04 21.53 -1.20
C ILE A 203 -10.66 21.61 -1.84
N PHE A 204 -9.82 20.60 -1.62
CA PHE A 204 -8.48 20.55 -2.22
C PHE A 204 -8.54 20.09 -3.66
N LEU A 205 -9.35 19.06 -3.96
CA LEU A 205 -9.44 18.50 -5.32
C LEU A 205 -9.94 19.52 -6.35
N ASN A 206 -10.81 20.45 -5.94
CA ASN A 206 -11.44 21.45 -6.81
C ASN A 206 -10.80 22.84 -6.70
N ALA A 207 -9.66 23.00 -6.03
CA ALA A 207 -9.07 24.31 -5.83
C ALA A 207 -8.33 24.88 -7.05
N GLY A 208 -8.04 24.06 -8.08
CA GLY A 208 -7.40 24.50 -9.32
C GLY A 208 -5.86 24.52 -9.26
N TRP A 209 -5.26 23.46 -8.73
CA TRP A 209 -3.82 23.23 -8.73
C TRP A 209 -3.31 22.88 -10.14
N ASP A 210 -2.08 23.28 -10.48
CA ASP A 210 -1.44 22.89 -11.73
C ASP A 210 -0.97 21.42 -11.71
N VAL A 211 -0.58 20.92 -10.51
CA VAL A 211 -0.19 19.52 -10.25
C VAL A 211 -0.58 19.13 -8.84
N MET A 212 -1.11 17.93 -8.66
CA MET A 212 -1.31 17.30 -7.35
C MET A 212 -0.44 16.05 -7.21
N MET A 213 0.54 16.12 -6.31
CA MET A 213 1.47 15.03 -5.98
C MET A 213 0.99 14.31 -4.72
N LEU A 214 0.41 13.13 -4.88
CA LEU A 214 -0.26 12.40 -3.80
C LEU A 214 0.56 11.22 -3.30
N GLY A 215 0.48 10.93 -2.00
CA GLY A 215 0.94 9.72 -1.35
C GLY A 215 -0.20 8.99 -0.64
N HIS A 216 0.09 7.83 -0.03
CA HIS A 216 -0.78 6.94 0.72
C HIS A 216 -1.18 5.65 -0.02
N LEU A 217 -1.49 5.71 -1.30
CA LEU A 217 -1.77 4.51 -2.07
C LEU A 217 -0.47 3.88 -2.57
N SER A 218 -0.34 2.57 -2.34
CA SER A 218 0.83 1.83 -2.84
C SER A 218 0.84 1.70 -4.35
N GLU A 219 -0.29 1.86 -5.00
CA GLU A 219 -0.43 1.84 -6.45
C GLU A 219 -0.03 3.17 -7.06
N ARG A 220 0.74 3.11 -8.13
CA ARG A 220 1.09 4.27 -8.94
C ARG A 220 -0.01 4.54 -9.97
N GLY A 221 -0.43 5.78 -10.14
CA GLY A 221 -1.42 6.09 -11.15
C GLY A 221 -2.11 7.42 -10.99
N TYR A 222 -2.82 7.81 -12.05
CA TYR A 222 -3.69 8.98 -12.05
C TYR A 222 -4.97 8.75 -11.26
N VAL A 223 -5.49 9.83 -10.71
CA VAL A 223 -6.86 9.95 -10.24
C VAL A 223 -7.64 10.72 -11.31
N GLY A 224 -8.68 10.10 -11.85
CA GLY A 224 -9.39 10.71 -12.98
C GLY A 224 -8.62 10.66 -14.30
N ALA A 225 -8.75 11.69 -15.11
CA ALA A 225 -8.07 11.80 -16.39
C ALA A 225 -6.60 12.27 -16.21
N PRO A 226 -5.67 11.83 -17.09
CA PRO A 226 -4.29 12.29 -17.05
C PRO A 226 -4.11 13.81 -17.13
N GLU A 227 -5.05 14.49 -17.79
CA GLU A 227 -5.07 15.94 -17.96
C GLU A 227 -5.27 16.69 -16.64
N ASP A 228 -5.91 16.04 -15.64
CA ASP A 228 -6.15 16.62 -14.31
C ASP A 228 -4.88 16.72 -13.48
N LYS A 229 -3.81 16.01 -13.89
CA LYS A 229 -2.50 16.02 -13.24
C LYS A 229 -2.55 15.70 -11.74
N VAL A 230 -3.50 14.86 -11.34
CA VAL A 230 -3.64 14.32 -9.99
C VAL A 230 -3.07 12.91 -9.98
N PHE A 231 -1.98 12.68 -9.22
CA PHE A 231 -1.22 11.45 -9.38
C PHE A 231 -0.64 10.92 -8.08
N TYR A 232 -0.82 9.63 -7.84
CA TYR A 232 -0.14 8.88 -6.81
C TYR A 232 1.20 8.34 -7.29
N SER A 233 2.29 8.70 -6.62
CA SER A 233 3.62 8.16 -6.94
C SER A 233 3.71 6.65 -6.69
N GLY A 234 2.93 6.15 -5.75
CA GLY A 234 2.98 4.77 -5.30
C GLY A 234 4.20 4.47 -4.43
N SER A 235 4.21 3.29 -3.83
CA SER A 235 5.32 2.88 -2.97
C SER A 235 6.57 2.49 -3.76
N LEU A 236 7.75 2.65 -3.15
CA LEU A 236 9.01 2.25 -3.77
C LEU A 236 9.17 0.73 -3.87
N ILE A 237 8.51 -0.06 -3.01
CA ILE A 237 8.59 -1.53 -3.01
C ILE A 237 7.21 -2.16 -3.17
N ARG A 238 7.15 -3.30 -3.85
CA ARG A 238 5.95 -4.13 -3.89
C ARG A 238 5.77 -4.86 -2.56
N ARG A 239 4.58 -4.72 -1.94
CA ARG A 239 4.22 -5.45 -0.72
C ARG A 239 3.30 -6.62 -0.97
N GLY A 240 2.49 -6.54 -1.99
CA GLY A 240 1.43 -7.49 -2.28
C GLY A 240 1.39 -7.93 -3.73
N PHE A 241 0.32 -8.66 -4.05
CA PHE A 241 0.05 -9.24 -5.36
C PHE A 241 -1.21 -8.62 -5.99
N SER A 242 -1.48 -7.33 -5.76
CA SER A 242 -2.58 -6.67 -6.44
C SER A 242 -2.25 -6.52 -7.93
N ASP A 243 -3.22 -6.76 -8.81
CA ASP A 243 -3.05 -6.73 -10.27
C ASP A 243 -2.62 -5.35 -10.77
N SER A 244 -3.08 -4.29 -10.11
CA SER A 244 -2.73 -2.90 -10.38
C SER A 244 -1.27 -2.53 -10.05
N GLU A 245 -0.56 -3.36 -9.27
CA GLU A 245 0.84 -3.11 -8.93
C GLU A 245 1.81 -3.34 -10.09
N GLY A 246 1.37 -3.95 -11.19
CA GLY A 246 2.24 -4.43 -12.25
C GLY A 246 2.44 -3.49 -13.45
N GLU A 247 1.44 -2.69 -13.80
CA GLU A 247 1.40 -2.01 -15.10
C GLU A 247 2.39 -0.85 -15.21
N LEU A 248 2.51 0.00 -14.18
CA LEU A 248 3.37 1.18 -14.19
C LEU A 248 4.71 1.00 -13.46
N GLY A 249 4.96 -0.19 -12.94
CA GLY A 249 6.17 -0.49 -12.16
C GLY A 249 6.26 0.28 -10.84
N ARG A 250 7.41 0.20 -10.17
CA ARG A 250 7.71 0.92 -8.91
C ARG A 250 8.88 1.85 -9.11
N GLY A 251 8.83 3.01 -8.45
CA GLY A 251 9.91 3.99 -8.56
C GLY A 251 9.42 5.39 -8.17
N TYR A 252 9.89 6.38 -8.87
CA TYR A 252 9.53 7.79 -8.67
C TYR A 252 9.01 8.41 -9.97
N THR A 253 8.40 9.60 -9.85
CA THR A 253 7.85 10.33 -10.98
C THR A 253 8.59 11.64 -11.11
N LEU A 254 9.04 11.99 -12.32
CA LEU A 254 9.56 13.31 -12.65
C LEU A 254 8.42 14.15 -13.23
N TRP A 255 8.25 15.34 -12.68
CA TRP A 255 7.36 16.37 -13.19
C TRP A 255 8.19 17.47 -13.82
N HIS A 256 8.01 17.68 -15.12
CA HIS A 256 8.72 18.68 -15.90
C HIS A 256 7.82 19.88 -16.13
N ILE A 257 8.24 21.03 -15.65
CA ILE A 257 7.55 22.31 -15.79
C ILE A 257 8.33 23.15 -16.78
N ASP A 258 7.77 23.40 -17.97
CA ASP A 258 8.33 24.30 -18.95
C ASP A 258 8.24 25.74 -18.45
N LEU A 259 9.38 26.39 -18.24
CA LEU A 259 9.45 27.74 -17.64
C LEU A 259 8.93 28.84 -18.54
N SER A 260 8.84 28.59 -19.84
CA SER A 260 8.35 29.57 -20.80
C SER A 260 6.84 29.55 -20.97
N SER A 261 6.23 28.38 -20.92
CA SER A 261 4.80 28.17 -21.18
C SER A 261 3.99 27.84 -19.93
N GLY A 262 4.65 27.40 -18.85
CA GLY A 262 3.99 26.82 -17.68
C GLY A 262 3.41 25.42 -17.92
N ALA A 263 3.66 24.82 -19.08
CA ALA A 263 3.18 23.48 -19.39
C ALA A 263 3.85 22.43 -18.49
N VAL A 264 3.03 21.50 -17.98
CA VAL A 264 3.50 20.44 -17.11
C VAL A 264 3.34 19.08 -17.79
N SER A 265 4.41 18.32 -17.78
CA SER A 265 4.44 16.92 -18.22
C SER A 265 5.06 16.02 -17.18
N GLN A 266 4.86 14.69 -17.30
CA GLN A 266 5.45 13.75 -16.37
C GLN A 266 6.19 12.62 -17.08
N GLU A 267 7.17 12.08 -16.38
CA GLU A 267 7.92 10.90 -16.77
C GLU A 267 8.04 9.93 -15.61
N LEU A 268 7.75 8.65 -15.86
CA LEU A 268 7.84 7.60 -14.85
C LEU A 268 9.23 6.97 -14.87
N ARG A 269 9.88 6.93 -13.71
CA ARG A 269 11.16 6.25 -13.49
C ARG A 269 10.91 4.98 -12.71
N SER A 270 11.32 3.84 -13.27
CA SER A 270 11.22 2.54 -12.59
C SER A 270 12.55 2.21 -11.91
N ILE A 271 12.48 1.61 -10.73
CA ILE A 271 13.63 1.10 -10.00
C ILE A 271 13.58 -0.42 -9.90
N PRO A 272 14.73 -1.10 -9.75
CA PRO A 272 14.78 -2.55 -9.62
C PRO A 272 13.92 -3.04 -8.45
N GLN A 273 13.17 -4.11 -8.68
CA GLN A 273 12.31 -4.76 -7.69
C GLN A 273 12.68 -6.23 -7.53
N ARG A 274 12.46 -6.78 -6.33
CA ARG A 274 12.43 -8.23 -6.16
C ARG A 274 11.30 -8.80 -7.00
N PRO A 275 11.53 -9.83 -7.82
CA PRO A 275 10.49 -10.46 -8.60
C PRO A 275 9.36 -11.00 -7.72
N GLN A 276 8.11 -10.81 -8.15
CA GLN A 276 6.93 -11.37 -7.50
C GLN A 276 6.06 -12.03 -8.55
N PHE A 277 5.66 -13.27 -8.29
CA PHE A 277 4.85 -14.06 -9.21
C PHE A 277 3.56 -14.50 -8.53
N ASP A 278 2.46 -14.13 -9.14
CA ASP A 278 1.17 -14.76 -8.92
C ASP A 278 1.06 -15.88 -9.96
N LEU A 279 1.16 -17.13 -9.48
CA LEU A 279 1.12 -18.29 -10.39
C LEU A 279 -0.28 -18.47 -10.93
N GLU A 280 -0.38 -19.16 -12.08
CA GLU A 280 -1.67 -19.50 -12.67
C GLU A 280 -2.59 -20.14 -11.64
N PRO A 281 -3.81 -19.64 -11.46
CA PRO A 281 -4.73 -20.17 -10.46
C PRO A 281 -5.07 -21.65 -10.68
N ILE A 282 -5.13 -22.42 -9.59
CA ILE A 282 -5.54 -23.82 -9.63
C ILE A 282 -7.01 -23.89 -9.19
N TYR A 283 -7.86 -24.49 -10.03
CA TYR A 283 -9.24 -24.82 -9.71
C TYR A 283 -9.31 -26.29 -9.28
N ALA A 284 -9.39 -26.53 -7.97
CA ALA A 284 -9.17 -27.82 -7.35
C ALA A 284 -10.48 -28.59 -7.07
N GLU A 285 -11.61 -28.23 -7.71
CA GLU A 285 -12.86 -29.00 -7.60
C GLU A 285 -12.65 -30.39 -8.17
N GLY A 286 -12.86 -31.45 -7.33
CA GLY A 286 -12.71 -32.85 -7.73
C GLY A 286 -11.28 -33.37 -7.75
N MET A 287 -10.26 -32.56 -7.47
CA MET A 287 -8.88 -33.01 -7.34
C MET A 287 -8.69 -33.80 -6.04
N ASP A 288 -7.77 -34.76 -6.09
CA ASP A 288 -7.21 -35.37 -4.90
C ASP A 288 -5.91 -34.63 -4.44
N SER A 289 -5.30 -35.12 -3.36
CA SER A 289 -4.11 -34.47 -2.80
C SER A 289 -2.85 -34.61 -3.69
N SER A 290 -2.79 -35.66 -4.52
CA SER A 290 -1.70 -35.88 -5.48
C SER A 290 -1.84 -34.92 -6.65
N ASP A 291 -3.05 -34.84 -7.22
CA ASP A 291 -3.36 -33.92 -8.32
C ASP A 291 -3.03 -32.48 -7.94
N LEU A 292 -3.44 -32.06 -6.73
CA LEU A 292 -3.14 -30.72 -6.22
C LEU A 292 -1.63 -30.50 -6.06
N THR A 293 -0.91 -31.50 -5.56
CA THR A 293 0.54 -31.40 -5.39
C THR A 293 1.24 -31.26 -6.74
N GLU A 294 0.87 -32.09 -7.73
CA GLU A 294 1.44 -32.05 -9.07
C GLU A 294 1.18 -30.70 -9.77
N ALA A 295 -0.04 -30.16 -9.64
CA ALA A 295 -0.40 -28.87 -10.21
C ALA A 295 0.44 -27.73 -9.60
N ILE A 296 0.60 -27.72 -8.26
CA ILE A 296 1.41 -26.70 -7.58
C ILE A 296 2.88 -26.81 -8.01
N VAL A 297 3.44 -28.01 -8.01
CA VAL A 297 4.85 -28.24 -8.42
C VAL A 297 5.05 -27.84 -9.88
N GLY A 298 4.12 -28.19 -10.77
CA GLY A 298 4.16 -27.81 -12.18
C GLY A 298 4.23 -26.30 -12.39
N ASN A 299 3.38 -25.54 -11.67
CA ASN A 299 3.39 -24.08 -11.74
C ASN A 299 4.71 -23.47 -11.20
N LEU A 300 5.27 -24.04 -10.12
CA LEU A 300 6.56 -23.58 -9.55
C LEU A 300 7.73 -23.80 -10.50
N VAL A 301 7.79 -24.95 -11.20
CA VAL A 301 8.83 -25.23 -12.18
C VAL A 301 8.80 -24.22 -13.32
N GLY A 302 7.63 -23.72 -13.70
CA GLY A 302 7.49 -22.70 -14.75
C GLY A 302 8.22 -21.38 -14.45
N VAL A 303 8.54 -21.09 -13.18
CA VAL A 303 9.20 -19.84 -12.75
C VAL A 303 10.54 -20.06 -12.04
N GLU A 304 11.02 -21.31 -11.93
CA GLU A 304 12.27 -21.67 -11.23
C GLU A 304 13.52 -20.97 -11.80
N GLY A 305 13.55 -20.66 -13.09
CA GLY A 305 14.70 -20.04 -13.76
C GLY A 305 14.87 -18.54 -13.50
N VAL A 306 13.94 -17.89 -12.79
CA VAL A 306 14.01 -16.46 -12.54
C VAL A 306 14.90 -16.19 -11.32
N GLY A 307 16.01 -15.47 -11.55
CA GLY A 307 16.91 -15.07 -10.48
C GLY A 307 16.29 -14.09 -9.48
N GLY A 308 17.04 -13.76 -8.42
CA GLY A 308 16.65 -12.71 -7.44
C GLY A 308 15.77 -13.20 -6.30
N GLU A 309 15.64 -14.51 -6.09
CA GLU A 309 14.87 -15.10 -5.00
C GLU A 309 13.44 -14.52 -4.91
N PRO A 310 12.57 -14.86 -5.86
CA PRO A 310 11.25 -14.24 -5.98
C PRO A 310 10.35 -14.51 -4.78
N ILE A 311 9.32 -13.68 -4.63
CA ILE A 311 8.15 -13.96 -3.78
C ILE A 311 7.10 -14.59 -4.68
N VAL A 312 6.58 -15.76 -4.29
CA VAL A 312 5.65 -16.54 -5.13
C VAL A 312 4.36 -16.80 -4.39
N ARG A 313 3.23 -16.58 -5.07
CA ARG A 313 1.89 -16.92 -4.56
C ARG A 313 1.19 -17.88 -5.51
N GLN A 314 0.53 -18.90 -4.94
CA GLN A 314 -0.37 -19.79 -5.64
C GLN A 314 -1.79 -19.65 -5.07
N LEU A 315 -2.73 -19.19 -5.88
CA LEU A 315 -4.15 -19.23 -5.56
C LEU A 315 -4.73 -20.60 -5.88
N VAL A 316 -5.53 -21.17 -4.97
CA VAL A 316 -6.23 -22.46 -5.16
C VAL A 316 -7.69 -22.25 -4.85
N PHE A 317 -8.55 -22.41 -5.85
CA PHE A 317 -9.98 -22.24 -5.73
C PHE A 317 -10.70 -23.58 -5.53
N GLY A 318 -11.71 -23.63 -4.67
CA GLY A 318 -12.59 -24.78 -4.49
C GLY A 318 -11.94 -26.02 -3.91
N VAL A 319 -10.81 -25.88 -3.23
CA VAL A 319 -10.10 -27.02 -2.63
C VAL A 319 -10.81 -27.51 -1.37
N ALA A 320 -11.04 -28.84 -1.29
CA ALA A 320 -11.53 -29.45 -0.06
C ALA A 320 -10.46 -29.42 1.04
N PRO A 321 -10.84 -29.16 2.32
CA PRO A 321 -9.88 -29.11 3.43
C PRO A 321 -9.03 -30.39 3.58
N SER A 322 -9.62 -31.58 3.32
CA SER A 322 -8.89 -32.84 3.37
C SER A 322 -7.84 -32.97 2.27
N VAL A 323 -8.14 -32.50 1.06
CA VAL A 323 -7.22 -32.47 -0.09
C VAL A 323 -6.05 -31.52 0.21
N LEU A 324 -6.37 -30.32 0.73
CA LEU A 324 -5.36 -29.35 1.13
C LEU A 324 -4.45 -29.88 2.25
N ALA A 325 -5.03 -30.61 3.23
CA ALA A 325 -4.27 -31.20 4.33
C ALA A 325 -3.37 -32.35 3.87
N GLY A 326 -3.82 -33.17 2.91
CA GLY A 326 -3.11 -34.34 2.40
C GLY A 326 -2.04 -34.07 1.35
N ARG A 327 -1.86 -32.82 0.89
CA ARG A 327 -0.84 -32.46 -0.11
C ARG A 327 0.57 -32.77 0.36
N ASP A 328 1.47 -33.12 -0.53
CA ASP A 328 2.88 -33.36 -0.23
C ASP A 328 3.63 -32.03 -0.02
N GLN A 329 3.70 -31.61 1.26
CA GLN A 329 4.39 -30.39 1.65
C GLN A 329 5.91 -30.44 1.39
N VAL A 330 6.51 -31.65 1.39
CA VAL A 330 7.95 -31.83 1.16
C VAL A 330 8.27 -31.62 -0.30
N ALA A 331 7.48 -32.20 -1.21
CA ALA A 331 7.63 -31.98 -2.65
C ALA A 331 7.44 -30.51 -3.02
N ILE A 332 6.37 -29.88 -2.53
CA ILE A 332 6.10 -28.46 -2.75
C ILE A 332 7.23 -27.58 -2.18
N GLY A 333 7.67 -27.83 -0.95
CA GLY A 333 8.76 -27.07 -0.34
C GLY A 333 10.08 -27.19 -1.09
N ARG A 334 10.36 -28.38 -1.67
CA ARG A 334 11.54 -28.58 -2.53
C ARG A 334 11.42 -27.80 -3.84
N ALA A 335 10.26 -27.86 -4.49
CA ALA A 335 10.01 -27.11 -5.73
C ALA A 335 10.05 -25.59 -5.52
N ALA A 336 9.60 -25.10 -4.35
CA ALA A 336 9.65 -23.68 -3.99
C ALA A 336 11.01 -23.20 -3.44
N GLY A 337 12.02 -24.09 -3.38
CA GLY A 337 13.31 -23.80 -2.72
C GLY A 337 14.13 -22.64 -3.35
N PHE A 338 13.83 -22.24 -4.57
CA PHE A 338 14.43 -21.07 -5.24
C PHE A 338 13.83 -19.75 -4.79
N ALA A 339 12.64 -19.76 -4.20
CA ALA A 339 11.91 -18.55 -3.80
C ALA A 339 12.33 -18.06 -2.40
N LEU A 340 12.31 -16.75 -2.19
CA LEU A 340 12.43 -16.15 -0.85
C LEU A 340 11.27 -16.60 0.04
N SER A 341 10.07 -16.58 -0.52
CA SER A 341 8.87 -17.08 0.13
C SER A 341 7.87 -17.64 -0.89
N PHE A 342 7.17 -18.69 -0.48
CA PHE A 342 6.05 -19.26 -1.22
C PHE A 342 4.81 -19.27 -0.33
N SER A 343 3.70 -18.76 -0.85
CA SER A 343 2.42 -18.74 -0.15
C SER A 343 1.35 -19.46 -0.98
N LEU A 344 0.71 -20.44 -0.35
CA LEU A 344 -0.47 -21.13 -0.89
C LEU A 344 -1.72 -20.52 -0.26
N VAL A 345 -2.59 -19.96 -1.09
CA VAL A 345 -3.78 -19.21 -0.63
C VAL A 345 -5.05 -19.88 -1.14
N PRO A 346 -5.73 -20.68 -0.29
CA PRO A 346 -7.03 -21.24 -0.66
C PRO A 346 -8.09 -20.14 -0.74
N ARG A 347 -8.99 -20.26 -1.73
CA ARG A 347 -10.12 -19.36 -1.95
C ARG A 347 -11.40 -20.18 -2.18
N ALA A 348 -12.53 -19.68 -1.68
CA ALA A 348 -13.83 -20.20 -2.08
C ALA A 348 -14.10 -19.86 -3.55
N VAL A 349 -14.79 -20.76 -4.26
CA VAL A 349 -15.34 -20.42 -5.57
C VAL A 349 -16.54 -19.52 -5.34
N VAL A 350 -16.45 -18.25 -5.72
CA VAL A 350 -17.62 -17.39 -5.80
C VAL A 350 -18.36 -17.79 -7.07
N ARG A 351 -19.44 -18.55 -6.94
CA ARG A 351 -20.37 -18.74 -8.03
C ARG A 351 -21.19 -17.46 -8.12
N ASP A 352 -21.04 -16.70 -9.18
CA ASP A 352 -22.02 -15.68 -9.54
C ASP A 352 -23.38 -16.39 -9.64
N GLU A 353 -24.28 -16.09 -8.72
CA GLU A 353 -25.67 -16.54 -8.83
C GLU A 353 -26.25 -15.90 -10.08
N VAL A 354 -26.23 -16.67 -11.18
CA VAL A 354 -27.08 -16.40 -12.33
C VAL A 354 -28.49 -16.41 -11.78
N SER A 355 -29.14 -15.29 -11.74
CA SER A 355 -30.55 -15.11 -11.42
C SER A 355 -31.39 -15.97 -12.36
N VAL A 356 -31.63 -17.23 -11.98
CA VAL A 356 -32.63 -18.08 -12.64
C VAL A 356 -33.97 -17.67 -12.06
N GLY A 357 -34.75 -17.00 -12.91
CA GLY A 357 -36.13 -16.61 -12.63
C GLY A 357 -36.93 -17.77 -12.05
N ALA A 358 -37.70 -17.47 -11.02
CA ALA A 358 -38.61 -18.37 -10.37
C ALA A 358 -39.65 -18.91 -11.37
N SER A 359 -39.56 -20.21 -11.64
CA SER A 359 -40.72 -21.01 -12.07
C SER A 359 -40.68 -22.35 -11.33
N GLY A 360 -41.75 -22.62 -10.62
CA GLY A 360 -41.87 -23.67 -9.63
C GLY A 360 -41.69 -25.11 -10.14
N GLY A 361 -41.36 -26.01 -9.22
CA GLY A 361 -41.31 -27.44 -9.40
C GLY A 361 -40.57 -28.12 -8.26
N ASP A 362 -41.35 -28.67 -7.37
CA ASP A 362 -40.99 -29.52 -6.23
C ASP A 362 -40.19 -30.76 -6.65
N ALA A 363 -39.00 -31.00 -6.09
CA ALA A 363 -38.44 -32.35 -5.88
C ALA A 363 -37.15 -32.29 -5.05
N GLY A 364 -37.12 -33.00 -3.95
CA GLY A 364 -36.16 -33.01 -2.86
C GLY A 364 -34.74 -33.46 -3.20
N GLY A 365 -33.83 -33.00 -2.38
CA GLY A 365 -32.42 -33.37 -2.35
C GLY A 365 -31.52 -32.14 -2.12
N GLY A 366 -31.68 -31.44 -0.96
CA GLY A 366 -31.09 -30.14 -0.75
C GLY A 366 -29.68 -30.20 -0.22
N PHE A 367 -28.82 -29.37 -0.80
CA PHE A 367 -27.84 -28.62 -0.02
C PHE A 367 -28.51 -27.31 0.34
N GLY A 368 -29.00 -27.26 1.58
CA GLY A 368 -29.65 -26.06 2.13
C GLY A 368 -28.74 -24.88 2.00
N GLY A 369 -29.29 -23.79 1.48
CA GLY A 369 -28.64 -22.49 1.40
C GLY A 369 -28.02 -22.12 2.74
N VAL A 370 -26.76 -21.70 2.71
CA VAL A 370 -26.14 -21.11 3.88
C VAL A 370 -26.88 -19.80 4.09
N GLY A 371 -27.74 -19.77 5.10
CA GLY A 371 -28.30 -18.57 5.63
C GLY A 371 -27.18 -17.59 6.00
N SER A 372 -27.51 -16.45 6.50
CA SER A 372 -26.59 -15.41 6.89
C SER A 372 -25.33 -15.93 7.60
N VAL A 373 -24.23 -15.18 7.58
CA VAL A 373 -23.00 -15.51 8.34
C VAL A 373 -23.32 -15.71 9.83
N VAL A 374 -24.34 -15.02 10.36
CA VAL A 374 -24.87 -15.19 11.71
C VAL A 374 -25.43 -16.60 11.90
N GLU A 375 -26.27 -17.10 11.00
CA GLU A 375 -26.84 -18.45 11.09
C GLU A 375 -25.75 -19.54 11.01
N TRP A 376 -24.71 -19.32 10.20
CA TRP A 376 -23.55 -20.21 10.16
C TRP A 376 -22.80 -20.18 11.50
N TYR A 377 -22.58 -19.01 12.08
CA TYR A 377 -21.90 -18.86 13.36
C TYR A 377 -22.68 -19.50 14.51
N ASP A 378 -24.01 -19.26 14.60
CA ASP A 378 -24.87 -19.84 15.62
C ASP A 378 -24.92 -21.38 15.50
N ARG A 379 -24.91 -21.91 14.28
CA ARG A 379 -24.82 -23.36 14.02
C ARG A 379 -23.47 -23.93 14.43
N TRP A 380 -22.39 -23.23 14.11
CA TRP A 380 -21.01 -23.63 14.48
C TRP A 380 -20.86 -23.66 16.01
N VAL A 381 -21.33 -22.64 16.72
CA VAL A 381 -21.36 -22.60 18.18
C VAL A 381 -22.21 -23.74 18.75
N GLY A 382 -23.39 -24.01 18.18
CA GLY A 382 -24.29 -25.07 18.62
C GLY A 382 -23.78 -26.50 18.35
N SER A 383 -22.89 -26.67 17.36
CA SER A 383 -22.31 -27.99 16.99
C SER A 383 -21.00 -28.34 17.74
N GLY A 384 -20.65 -27.60 18.78
CA GLY A 384 -19.44 -27.88 19.58
C GLY A 384 -18.17 -27.20 19.05
N GLY A 385 -18.29 -26.23 18.16
CA GLY A 385 -17.18 -25.40 17.66
C GLY A 385 -16.37 -24.71 18.77
N SER A 386 -16.95 -24.62 19.98
CA SER A 386 -16.24 -24.20 21.21
C SER A 386 -15.10 -25.14 21.63
N GLU A 387 -15.01 -26.37 21.10
CA GLU A 387 -13.86 -27.26 21.36
C GLU A 387 -12.55 -26.72 20.78
N THR A 388 -12.64 -25.97 19.70
CA THR A 388 -11.47 -25.32 19.08
C THR A 388 -10.89 -24.21 19.96
N LEU A 389 -11.68 -23.65 20.89
CA LEU A 389 -11.27 -22.62 21.83
C LEU A 389 -10.73 -23.19 23.16
N ARG A 390 -10.79 -24.51 23.36
CA ARG A 390 -10.31 -25.18 24.60
C ARG A 390 -8.80 -25.03 24.86
N GLY A 391 -8.03 -24.52 23.89
CA GLY A 391 -6.63 -24.13 24.10
C GLY A 391 -6.43 -22.87 24.96
N ILE A 392 -7.50 -22.13 25.26
CA ILE A 392 -7.49 -20.89 26.03
C ILE A 392 -7.82 -21.20 27.50
N GLY A 393 -7.31 -22.13 28.15
CA GLY A 393 -7.29 -22.51 29.56
C GLY A 393 -8.34 -21.96 30.58
N ASP A 394 -9.09 -20.89 30.27
CA ASP A 394 -10.09 -20.24 31.11
C ASP A 394 -11.49 -20.29 30.46
N PRO A 395 -12.46 -21.01 31.07
CA PRO A 395 -13.82 -21.12 30.54
C PRO A 395 -14.58 -19.79 30.45
N VAL A 396 -14.31 -18.85 31.33
CA VAL A 396 -14.97 -17.52 31.35
C VAL A 396 -14.49 -16.70 30.16
N LEU A 397 -13.21 -16.74 29.88
CA LEU A 397 -12.61 -16.04 28.72
C LEU A 397 -13.11 -16.61 27.39
N VAL A 398 -13.31 -17.94 27.33
CA VAL A 398 -13.88 -18.61 26.13
C VAL A 398 -15.30 -18.13 25.85
N ASP A 399 -16.14 -17.98 26.87
CA ASP A 399 -17.50 -17.48 26.73
C ASP A 399 -17.53 -15.99 26.38
N GLU A 400 -16.66 -15.17 26.94
CA GLU A 400 -16.53 -13.74 26.60
C GLU A 400 -16.11 -13.54 25.14
N VAL A 401 -15.11 -14.30 24.67
CA VAL A 401 -14.65 -14.27 23.26
C VAL A 401 -15.78 -14.72 22.32
N ARG A 402 -16.53 -15.74 22.69
CA ARG A 402 -17.68 -16.23 21.91
C ARG A 402 -18.77 -15.18 21.77
N VAL A 403 -19.14 -14.52 22.87
CA VAL A 403 -20.15 -13.46 22.89
C VAL A 403 -19.70 -12.27 22.04
N ALA A 404 -18.47 -11.80 22.23
CA ALA A 404 -17.92 -10.66 21.50
C ALA A 404 -17.83 -10.94 19.98
N ALA A 405 -17.41 -12.15 19.59
CA ALA A 405 -17.38 -12.56 18.17
C ALA A 405 -18.79 -12.61 17.56
N GLY A 406 -19.79 -13.14 18.30
CA GLY A 406 -21.16 -13.16 17.85
C GLY A 406 -21.77 -11.76 17.67
N GLU A 407 -21.47 -10.83 18.58
CA GLU A 407 -21.91 -9.44 18.46
C GLU A 407 -21.24 -8.74 17.27
N TYR A 408 -19.96 -8.96 17.06
CA TYR A 408 -19.22 -8.40 15.93
C TYR A 408 -19.77 -8.86 14.59
N ILE A 409 -20.06 -10.16 14.46
CA ILE A 409 -20.63 -10.74 13.25
C ILE A 409 -22.05 -10.19 12.98
N ARG A 410 -22.91 -10.09 14.00
CA ARG A 410 -24.28 -9.53 13.86
C ARG A 410 -24.22 -8.06 13.43
N ARG A 411 -23.36 -7.25 14.03
CA ARG A 411 -23.16 -5.85 13.61
C ARG A 411 -22.67 -5.73 12.18
N GLY A 412 -21.76 -6.61 11.76
CA GLY A 412 -21.27 -6.65 10.38
C GLY A 412 -22.38 -6.96 9.38
N GLU A 413 -23.26 -7.92 9.65
CA GLU A 413 -24.41 -8.22 8.80
C GLU A 413 -25.46 -7.09 8.76
N GLU A 414 -25.75 -6.44 9.91
CA GLU A 414 -26.68 -5.30 9.96
C GLU A 414 -26.20 -4.15 9.07
N VAL A 415 -24.89 -3.89 9.05
CA VAL A 415 -24.27 -2.87 8.17
C VAL A 415 -24.37 -3.27 6.70
N VAL A 416 -24.08 -4.53 6.37
CA VAL A 416 -24.12 -5.03 4.98
C VAL A 416 -25.55 -5.07 4.44
N LEU A 417 -26.53 -5.38 5.27
CA LEU A 417 -27.94 -5.45 4.89
C LEU A 417 -28.66 -4.10 4.95
N GLY A 418 -27.99 -3.02 5.33
CA GLY A 418 -28.58 -1.68 5.44
C GLY A 418 -29.69 -1.58 6.52
N ARG A 419 -29.70 -2.48 7.52
CA ARG A 419 -30.74 -2.58 8.55
C ARG A 419 -30.35 -1.96 9.88
N GLY A 420 -29.58 -0.93 9.90
CA GLY A 420 -29.19 -0.32 11.15
C GLY A 420 -28.60 1.07 10.98
N LEU A 421 -29.44 2.07 10.82
CA LEU A 421 -29.18 3.46 11.25
C LEU A 421 -30.52 4.21 11.16
N GLY A 422 -31.41 3.92 12.08
CA GLY A 422 -32.66 4.66 12.30
C GLY A 422 -32.99 4.67 13.79
N SER A 423 -32.39 5.60 14.49
CA SER A 423 -32.89 6.36 15.67
C SER A 423 -31.73 6.94 16.46
#